data_be412cec516014cc927ee94a646988e1
#
_entry.id   be412cec516014cc927ee94a646988e1
#
_cell.length_a   1.000
_cell.length_b   1.000
_cell.length_c   1.000
_cell.angle_alpha   90.00
_cell.angle_beta   90.00
_cell.angle_gamma   90.00
#
_symmetry.space_group_name_H-M   'P 1'
#
loop_
_entity.id
_entity.type
_entity.pdbx_description
1 polymer ?
#
loop_
_entity_poly.entity_id
_entity_poly.type
_entity_poly.pdbx_seq_one_letter_code
_entity_poly.pdbx_strand_id
1 'polypeptide(L)'
;AFEMANMKTEIDAARFVLYNACNTRDRGLNSTVEAAQAKLKCSEVASYVVDKAVQFHGGYGYIKDYPVERMYRDQKITEIYEGTSEVMRMVISGSIFR
;
A
#
# COMPACT_ATOMS: atom_id res chain seq x y z
N ALA A 1 11.87 12.95 12.84
CA ALA A 1 12.01 11.70 13.61
C ALA A 1 10.67 11.01 13.81
N PHE A 2 9.64 11.72 14.26
CA PHE A 2 8.32 11.11 14.47
C PHE A 2 7.69 10.65 13.17
N GLU A 3 7.84 11.41 12.08
CA GLU A 3 7.30 11.01 10.79
C GLU A 3 8.00 9.76 10.25
N MET A 4 9.30 9.65 10.45
CA MET A 4 10.04 8.44 10.07
C MET A 4 9.55 7.22 10.85
N ALA A 5 9.25 7.39 12.13
CA ALA A 5 8.68 6.31 12.95
C ALA A 5 7.29 5.90 12.42
N ASN A 6 6.47 6.87 12.03
CA ASN A 6 5.16 6.58 11.45
C ASN A 6 5.29 5.83 10.13
N MET A 7 6.21 6.24 9.27
CA MET A 7 6.46 5.57 7.98
C MET A 7 6.89 4.13 8.20
N LYS A 8 7.83 3.90 9.12
CA LYS A 8 8.31 2.54 9.42
C LYS A 8 7.17 1.66 9.94
N THR A 9 6.37 2.19 10.84
CA THR A 9 5.26 1.45 11.43
C THR A 9 4.23 1.06 10.37
N GLU A 10 3.90 1.99 9.47
CA GLU A 10 2.95 1.71 8.38
C GLU A 10 3.52 0.70 7.39
N ILE A 11 4.81 0.78 7.06
CA ILE A 11 5.45 -0.20 6.17
C ILE A 11 5.40 -1.59 6.81
N ASP A 12 5.73 -1.70 8.08
CA ASP A 12 5.73 -2.99 8.78
C ASP A 12 4.30 -3.55 8.86
N ALA A 13 3.31 -2.71 9.14
CA ALA A 13 1.91 -3.13 9.16
C ALA A 13 1.48 -3.66 7.78
N ALA A 14 1.85 -2.98 6.70
CA ALA A 14 1.54 -3.42 5.33
C ALA A 14 2.20 -4.77 5.04
N ARG A 15 3.43 -4.99 5.48
CA ARG A 15 4.12 -6.27 5.32
C ARG A 15 3.40 -7.41 6.01
N PHE A 16 2.92 -7.19 7.24
CA PHE A 16 2.18 -8.21 7.97
C PHE A 16 0.86 -8.56 7.29
N VAL A 17 0.16 -7.55 6.75
CA VAL A 17 -1.07 -7.79 5.99
C VAL A 17 -0.79 -8.60 4.73
N LEU A 18 0.30 -8.26 4.02
CA LEU A 18 0.71 -8.99 2.82
C LEU A 18 1.09 -10.43 3.15
N TYR A 19 1.91 -10.63 4.18
CA TYR A 19 2.36 -11.98 4.56
C TYR A 19 1.20 -12.84 5.02
N ASN A 20 0.21 -12.25 5.69
CA ASN A 20 -1.01 -12.97 6.06
C ASN A 20 -1.75 -13.47 4.82
N ALA A 21 -1.87 -12.64 3.78
CA ALA A 21 -2.51 -13.03 2.53
C ALA A 21 -1.75 -14.17 1.85
N CYS A 22 -0.42 -14.06 1.79
CA CYS A 22 0.44 -15.10 1.20
C CYS A 22 0.33 -16.41 1.97
N ASN A 23 0.39 -16.35 3.29
CA ASN A 23 0.30 -17.54 4.15
C ASN A 23 -1.08 -18.22 4.00
N THR A 24 -2.15 -17.45 3.95
CA THR A 24 -3.50 -17.98 3.75
C THR A 24 -3.60 -18.74 2.43
N ARG A 25 -3.05 -18.16 1.36
CA ARG A 25 -3.03 -18.79 0.04
C ARG A 25 -2.18 -20.06 0.04
N ASP A 26 -1.00 -20.01 0.65
CA ASP A 26 -0.06 -21.15 0.70
C ASP A 26 -0.65 -22.33 1.46
N ARG A 27 -1.54 -22.07 2.43
CA ARG A 27 -2.24 -23.10 3.18
C ARG A 27 -3.44 -23.68 2.42
N GLY A 28 -3.68 -23.24 1.18
CA GLY A 28 -4.79 -23.72 0.35
C GLY A 28 -6.15 -23.21 0.76
N LEU A 29 -6.21 -22.16 1.57
CA LEU A 29 -7.46 -21.55 2.01
C LEU A 29 -7.89 -20.44 1.05
N ASN A 30 -9.18 -20.07 1.09
CA ASN A 30 -9.66 -18.94 0.31
C ASN A 30 -9.06 -17.64 0.85
N SER A 31 -8.29 -16.96 0.01
CA SER A 31 -7.55 -15.75 0.38
C SER A 31 -8.10 -14.47 -0.28
N THR A 32 -9.33 -14.50 -0.76
CA THR A 32 -9.92 -13.35 -1.47
C THR A 32 -9.94 -12.08 -0.61
N VAL A 33 -10.37 -12.20 0.65
CA VAL A 33 -10.46 -11.06 1.56
C VAL A 33 -9.06 -10.58 1.94
N GLU A 34 -8.17 -11.51 2.30
CA GLU A 34 -6.80 -11.19 2.70
C GLU A 34 -6.03 -10.54 1.55
N ALA A 35 -6.22 -11.00 0.31
CA ALA A 35 -5.61 -10.38 -0.87
C ALA A 35 -6.14 -8.96 -1.09
N ALA A 36 -7.45 -8.74 -0.90
CA ALA A 36 -8.04 -7.41 -1.00
C ALA A 36 -7.48 -6.47 0.08
N GLN A 37 -7.34 -6.96 1.30
CA GLN A 37 -6.72 -6.19 2.40
C GLN A 37 -5.27 -5.83 2.09
N ALA A 38 -4.51 -6.78 1.55
CA ALA A 38 -3.11 -6.56 1.20
C ALA A 38 -2.97 -5.50 0.10
N LYS A 39 -3.78 -5.60 -0.94
CA LYS A 39 -3.75 -4.62 -2.02
C LYS A 39 -4.14 -3.22 -1.52
N LEU A 40 -5.22 -3.14 -0.75
CA LEU A 40 -5.68 -1.87 -0.19
C LEU A 40 -4.62 -1.24 0.71
N LYS A 41 -4.11 -1.99 1.68
CA LYS A 41 -3.17 -1.45 2.67
C LYS A 41 -1.83 -1.12 2.03
N CYS A 42 -1.28 -1.99 1.20
CA CYS A 42 0.03 -1.77 0.59
C CYS A 42 0.00 -0.58 -0.37
N SER A 43 -1.06 -0.41 -1.17
CA SER A 43 -1.15 0.72 -2.08
C SER A 43 -1.32 2.05 -1.33
N GLU A 44 -2.10 2.08 -0.26
CA GLU A 44 -2.25 3.27 0.57
C GLU A 44 -0.96 3.64 1.29
N VAL A 45 -0.25 2.66 1.83
CA VAL A 45 1.04 2.90 2.49
C VAL A 45 2.10 3.36 1.50
N ALA A 46 2.14 2.76 0.30
CA ALA A 46 3.06 3.20 -0.75
C ALA A 46 2.83 4.67 -1.10
N SER A 47 1.57 5.08 -1.26
CA SER A 47 1.20 6.47 -1.53
C SER A 47 1.67 7.40 -0.42
N TYR A 48 1.42 7.03 0.81
CA TYR A 48 1.81 7.81 1.99
C TYR A 48 3.33 7.94 2.09
N VAL A 49 4.07 6.83 1.94
CA VAL A 49 5.52 6.81 2.11
C VAL A 49 6.23 7.61 1.00
N VAL A 50 5.82 7.43 -0.26
CA VAL A 50 6.48 8.18 -1.35
C VAL A 50 6.15 9.66 -1.30
N ASP A 51 4.94 10.03 -0.83
CA ASP A 51 4.59 11.43 -0.61
C ASP A 51 5.54 12.06 0.42
N LYS A 52 5.76 11.38 1.54
CA LYS A 52 6.67 11.86 2.58
C LYS A 52 8.13 11.87 2.11
N ALA A 53 8.51 10.88 1.30
CA ALA A 53 9.87 10.83 0.74
C ALA A 53 10.14 12.04 -0.17
N VAL A 54 9.20 12.40 -1.03
CA VAL A 54 9.31 13.60 -1.84
C VAL A 54 9.40 14.84 -0.95
N GLN A 55 8.57 14.92 0.07
CA GLN A 55 8.56 16.03 1.01
C GLN A 55 9.90 16.18 1.72
N PHE A 56 10.51 15.09 2.17
CA PHE A 56 11.81 15.11 2.86
C PHE A 56 12.95 15.55 1.95
N HIS A 57 12.86 15.27 0.65
CA HIS A 57 13.86 15.75 -0.31
C HIS A 57 13.72 17.25 -0.63
N GLY A 58 12.62 17.87 -0.21
CA GLY A 58 12.33 19.26 -0.55
C GLY A 58 12.24 19.45 -2.06
N GLY A 59 12.79 20.55 -2.55
CA GLY A 59 12.78 20.83 -3.99
C GLY A 59 13.48 19.77 -4.84
N TYR A 60 14.49 19.11 -4.28
CA TYR A 60 15.20 18.05 -5.01
C TYR A 60 14.31 16.81 -5.25
N GLY A 61 13.32 16.57 -4.41
CA GLY A 61 12.38 15.46 -4.61
C GLY A 61 11.45 15.65 -5.80
N TYR A 62 11.28 16.90 -6.23
CA TYR A 62 10.40 17.23 -7.36
C TYR A 62 11.06 17.05 -8.71
N ILE A 63 12.38 17.08 -8.80
CA ILE A 63 13.12 17.01 -10.06
C ILE A 63 13.47 15.57 -10.43
N LYS A 64 13.65 15.32 -11.73
CA LYS A 64 13.84 13.96 -12.27
C LYS A 64 15.23 13.37 -12.00
N ASP A 65 16.15 14.15 -11.48
CA ASP A 65 17.50 13.68 -11.15
C ASP A 65 17.49 12.67 -9.99
N TYR A 66 16.41 12.64 -9.19
CA TYR A 66 16.26 11.75 -8.05
C TYR A 66 15.07 10.81 -8.27
N PRO A 67 15.17 9.53 -7.86
CA PRO A 67 14.14 8.54 -8.18
C PRO A 67 12.81 8.72 -7.47
N VAL A 68 12.74 9.53 -6.39
CA VAL A 68 11.52 9.64 -5.58
C VAL A 68 10.35 10.25 -6.37
N GLU A 69 10.60 11.19 -7.31
CA GLU A 69 9.51 11.78 -8.11
C GLU A 69 8.90 10.71 -9.03
N ARG A 70 9.72 9.82 -9.58
CA ARG A 70 9.22 8.71 -10.41
C ARG A 70 8.44 7.71 -9.56
N MET A 71 8.92 7.40 -8.37
CA MET A 71 8.20 6.52 -7.44
C MET A 71 6.85 7.10 -7.07
N TYR A 72 6.78 8.41 -6.87
CA TYR A 72 5.52 9.10 -6.59
C TYR A 72 4.54 8.93 -7.75
N ARG A 73 4.99 9.11 -8.99
CA ARG A 73 4.16 8.94 -10.18
C ARG A 73 3.73 7.48 -10.36
N ASP A 74 4.67 6.56 -10.24
CA ASP A 74 4.45 5.15 -10.58
C ASP A 74 3.53 4.46 -9.58
N GLN A 75 3.60 4.83 -8.29
CA GLN A 75 2.80 4.14 -7.28
C GLN A 75 1.30 4.43 -7.40
N LYS A 76 0.92 5.56 -7.99
CA LYS A 76 -0.51 5.95 -8.04
C LYS A 76 -1.37 4.90 -8.72
N ILE A 77 -0.85 4.25 -9.76
CA ILE A 77 -1.60 3.22 -10.49
C ILE A 77 -1.94 2.03 -9.59
N THR A 78 -1.17 1.79 -8.53
CA THR A 78 -1.42 0.66 -7.62
C THR A 78 -2.75 0.79 -6.88
N GLU A 79 -3.30 2.01 -6.77
CA GLU A 79 -4.60 2.24 -6.16
C GLU A 79 -5.74 2.09 -7.17
N ILE A 80 -5.43 1.91 -8.45
CA ILE A 80 -6.41 1.97 -9.55
C ILE A 80 -6.51 0.64 -10.28
N TYR A 81 -5.39 0.06 -10.72
CA TYR A 81 -5.42 -1.11 -11.60
C TYR A 81 -5.71 -2.40 -10.82
N GLU A 82 -6.16 -3.43 -11.53
CA GLU A 82 -6.48 -4.75 -10.95
C GLU A 82 -7.51 -4.68 -9.82
N GLY A 83 -8.35 -3.65 -9.84
CA GLY A 83 -9.34 -3.36 -8.81
C GLY A 83 -8.98 -2.10 -8.02
N THR A 84 -9.89 -1.13 -8.02
CA THR A 84 -9.68 0.12 -7.29
C THR A 84 -9.71 -0.12 -5.78
N SER A 85 -9.21 0.86 -5.01
CA SER A 85 -9.30 0.82 -3.55
C SER A 85 -10.75 0.70 -3.08
N GLU A 86 -11.68 1.34 -3.75
CA GLU A 86 -13.11 1.25 -3.45
C GLU A 86 -13.63 -0.17 -3.67
N VAL A 87 -13.23 -0.83 -4.76
CA VAL A 87 -13.60 -2.23 -5.03
C VAL A 87 -13.04 -3.15 -3.96
N MET A 88 -11.80 -2.91 -3.52
CA MET A 88 -11.20 -3.70 -2.44
C MET A 88 -12.00 -3.55 -1.15
N ARG A 89 -12.45 -2.34 -0.83
CA ARG A 89 -13.31 -2.08 0.33
C ARG A 89 -14.64 -2.81 0.22
N MET A 90 -15.22 -2.89 -0.97
CA MET A 90 -16.47 -3.63 -1.19
C MET A 90 -16.29 -5.13 -0.93
N VAL A 91 -15.19 -5.71 -1.37
CA VAL A 91 -14.88 -7.12 -1.12
C VAL A 91 -14.76 -7.38 0.37
N ILE A 92 -14.02 -6.55 1.09
CA ILE A 92 -13.78 -6.69 2.53
C ILE A 92 -15.10 -6.51 3.29
N SER A 93 -15.85 -5.47 2.99
CA SER A 93 -17.12 -5.16 3.61
C SER A 93 -18.11 -6.31 3.43
N GLY A 94 -18.19 -6.87 2.23
CA GLY A 94 -19.07 -7.99 1.95
C GLY A 94 -18.77 -9.22 2.81
N SER A 95 -17.53 -9.41 3.19
CA SER A 95 -17.16 -10.53 4.07
C SER A 95 -17.59 -10.34 5.51
N ILE A 96 -17.69 -9.08 5.96
CA ILE A 96 -18.09 -8.77 7.34
C ILE A 96 -19.60 -8.96 7.54
N PHE A 97 -20.38 -8.62 6.54
CA PHE A 97 -21.85 -8.59 6.63
C PHE A 97 -22.53 -9.81 6.00
N ARG A 98 -21.85 -10.89 5.88
CA ARG A 98 -22.42 -12.18 5.46
C ARG A 98 -23.24 -12.84 6.55
#